data_e09b2977566cb85d950cb454058571d6
#
_entry.id   e09b2977566cb85d950cb454058571d6
#
_cell.length_a   1.000
_cell.length_b   1.000
_cell.length_c   1.000
_cell.angle_alpha   90.00
_cell.angle_beta   90.00
_cell.angle_gamma   90.00
#
_symmetry.space_group_name_H-M   'P 1'
#
loop_
_entity.id
_entity.type
_entity.pdbx_description
1 polymer ?
#
loop_
_entity_poly.entity_id
_entity_poly.type
_entity_poly.pdbx_seq_one_letter_code
_entity_poly.pdbx_strand_id
1 'polypeptide(L)'
;PYQDASFDIVINEAMLTMQADQAKKKCVMEYLRVLKPGGLLLTHDVLLKEAKESIRQELSQAIHVNVGPLTQDAWEQVMIESGYCDVKALTGEMTLMKLSGMIYDEGLLGTLKICVNACKKENRKQFLTMYKMFAKNKQKLGFIAMASYKSSKR
;
A
#
# COMPACT_ATOMS: atom_id res chain seq x y z
N PRO A 1 -0.46 7.49 20.99
CA PRO A 1 -0.78 8.75 21.67
C PRO A 1 -2.27 9.09 21.62
N TYR A 2 -3.09 8.34 20.83
CA TYR A 2 -4.54 8.54 20.78
C TYR A 2 -5.27 7.63 21.76
N GLN A 3 -6.42 8.10 22.28
CA GLN A 3 -7.28 7.32 23.16
C GLN A 3 -8.01 6.21 22.36
N ASP A 4 -8.48 5.17 23.08
CA ASP A 4 -9.34 4.14 22.48
C ASP A 4 -10.63 4.78 21.94
N ALA A 5 -11.15 4.23 20.85
CA ALA A 5 -12.43 4.64 20.26
C ALA A 5 -12.54 6.15 19.99
N SER A 6 -11.46 6.76 19.44
CA SER A 6 -11.39 8.20 19.16
C SER A 6 -11.87 8.58 17.77
N PHE A 7 -11.77 7.65 16.80
CA PHE A 7 -11.98 7.97 15.38
C PHE A 7 -13.14 7.16 14.78
N ASP A 8 -13.90 7.80 13.92
CA ASP A 8 -14.93 7.14 13.11
C ASP A 8 -14.31 6.44 11.90
N ILE A 9 -13.26 7.06 11.32
CA ILE A 9 -12.54 6.54 10.15
C ILE A 9 -11.02 6.69 10.40
N VAL A 10 -10.26 5.66 10.04
CA VAL A 10 -8.80 5.68 9.92
C VAL A 10 -8.44 5.40 8.47
N ILE A 11 -7.52 6.17 7.92
CA ILE A 11 -7.01 5.98 6.54
C ILE A 11 -5.54 5.63 6.62
N ASN A 12 -5.17 4.55 5.94
CA ASN A 12 -3.79 4.11 5.77
C ASN A 12 -3.46 4.05 4.28
N GLU A 13 -2.45 4.81 3.86
CA GLU A 13 -2.00 4.90 2.48
C GLU A 13 -0.56 4.42 2.38
N ALA A 14 -0.32 3.31 1.67
CA ALA A 14 0.99 2.73 1.33
C ALA A 14 1.96 2.50 2.51
N MET A 15 1.46 2.47 3.75
CA MET A 15 2.30 2.37 4.97
C MET A 15 2.53 0.94 5.40
N LEU A 16 1.54 0.05 5.23
CA LEU A 16 1.63 -1.32 5.71
C LEU A 16 2.60 -2.15 4.88
N THR A 17 2.70 -1.92 3.57
CA THR A 17 3.72 -2.55 2.73
C THR A 17 5.14 -2.28 3.23
N MET A 18 5.40 -1.11 3.83
CA MET A 18 6.70 -0.74 4.39
C MET A 18 7.01 -1.41 5.74
N GLN A 19 6.10 -2.18 6.30
CA GLN A 19 6.27 -2.85 7.59
C GLN A 19 6.61 -4.33 7.39
N ALA A 20 7.42 -4.89 8.31
CA ALA A 20 7.57 -6.34 8.44
C ALA A 20 6.23 -6.98 8.86
N ASP A 21 6.01 -8.26 8.53
CA ASP A 21 4.69 -8.91 8.69
C ASP A 21 4.16 -8.84 10.13
N GLN A 22 5.02 -9.03 11.15
CA GLN A 22 4.61 -8.86 12.55
C GLN A 22 4.25 -7.40 12.91
N ALA A 23 4.95 -6.44 12.32
CA ALA A 23 4.69 -5.03 12.56
C ALA A 23 3.38 -4.58 11.88
N LYS A 24 3.06 -5.11 10.68
CA LYS A 24 1.76 -4.89 10.03
C LYS A 24 0.61 -5.20 10.96
N LYS A 25 0.60 -6.41 11.56
CA LYS A 25 -0.45 -6.84 12.47
C LYS A 25 -0.57 -5.91 13.68
N LYS A 26 0.55 -5.49 14.26
CA LYS A 26 0.54 -4.52 15.38
C LYS A 26 -0.05 -3.17 14.95
N CYS A 27 0.29 -2.65 13.76
CA CYS A 27 -0.28 -1.41 13.24
C CYS A 27 -1.79 -1.55 13.03
N VAL A 28 -2.24 -2.64 12.41
CA VAL A 28 -3.67 -2.89 12.14
C VAL A 28 -4.47 -3.04 13.44
N MET A 29 -3.91 -3.70 14.46
CA MET A 29 -4.53 -3.78 15.79
C MET A 29 -4.59 -2.41 16.48
N GLU A 30 -3.58 -1.54 16.31
CA GLU A 30 -3.59 -0.19 16.85
C GLU A 30 -4.65 0.67 16.14
N TYR A 31 -4.81 0.53 14.82
CA TYR A 31 -5.90 1.17 14.09
C TYR A 31 -7.27 0.70 14.59
N LEU A 32 -7.42 -0.61 14.86
CA LEU A 32 -8.65 -1.14 15.44
C LEU A 32 -8.92 -0.56 16.84
N ARG A 33 -7.89 -0.42 17.69
CA ARG A 33 -8.02 0.12 19.04
C ARG A 33 -8.60 1.54 19.02
N VAL A 34 -8.06 2.41 18.15
CA VAL A 34 -8.45 3.81 18.09
C VAL A 34 -9.77 4.06 17.36
N LEU A 35 -10.25 3.09 16.57
CA LEU A 35 -11.57 3.17 15.94
C LEU A 35 -12.69 3.00 16.96
N LYS A 36 -13.75 3.78 16.82
CA LYS A 36 -15.02 3.58 17.54
C LYS A 36 -15.69 2.26 17.13
N PRO A 37 -16.58 1.69 17.96
CA PRO A 37 -17.45 0.60 17.52
C PRO A 37 -18.20 0.98 16.24
N GLY A 38 -18.20 0.11 15.22
CA GLY A 38 -18.74 0.39 13.89
C GLY A 38 -17.86 1.28 13.01
N GLY A 39 -16.69 1.70 13.50
CA GLY A 39 -15.75 2.51 12.73
C GLY A 39 -15.08 1.77 11.58
N LEU A 40 -14.49 2.50 10.66
CA LEU A 40 -14.00 2.03 9.37
C LEU A 40 -12.49 2.30 9.23
N LEU A 41 -11.73 1.26 8.91
CA LEU A 41 -10.37 1.39 8.38
C LEU A 41 -10.41 1.31 6.84
N LEU A 42 -9.92 2.35 6.19
CA LEU A 42 -9.63 2.36 4.76
C LEU A 42 -8.14 2.17 4.55
N THR A 43 -7.77 1.16 3.78
CA THR A 43 -6.37 0.93 3.40
C THR A 43 -6.22 0.93 1.90
N HIS A 44 -5.13 1.55 1.40
CA HIS A 44 -4.69 1.45 0.03
C HIS A 44 -3.22 1.07 0.04
N ASP A 45 -2.87 -0.06 -0.59
CA ASP A 45 -1.50 -0.60 -0.48
C ASP A 45 -1.11 -1.42 -1.72
N VAL A 46 0.13 -1.92 -1.74
CA VAL A 46 0.66 -2.73 -2.84
C VAL A 46 0.15 -4.15 -2.75
N LEU A 47 -0.35 -4.66 -3.88
CA LEU A 47 -0.80 -6.03 -4.06
C LEU A 47 0.25 -6.86 -4.81
N LEU A 48 0.56 -8.05 -4.29
CA LEU A 48 1.14 -9.14 -5.06
C LEU A 48 0.01 -9.96 -5.68
N LYS A 49 -0.01 -10.11 -7.00
CA LYS A 49 -0.97 -11.00 -7.68
C LYS A 49 -0.61 -12.48 -7.50
N GLU A 50 0.66 -12.77 -7.22
CA GLU A 50 1.19 -14.09 -6.90
C GLU A 50 2.20 -14.01 -5.75
N ALA A 51 2.16 -14.96 -4.83
CA ALA A 51 3.10 -15.04 -3.70
C ALA A 51 4.49 -15.47 -4.20
N LYS A 52 5.34 -14.50 -4.55
CA LYS A 52 6.73 -14.74 -4.98
C LYS A 52 7.70 -13.85 -4.21
N GLU A 53 8.54 -14.49 -3.41
CA GLU A 53 9.56 -13.79 -2.61
C GLU A 53 10.55 -12.99 -3.46
N SER A 54 10.87 -13.47 -4.67
CA SER A 54 11.75 -12.75 -5.60
C SER A 54 11.23 -11.36 -5.96
N ILE A 55 9.90 -11.17 -6.03
CA ILE A 55 9.29 -9.87 -6.35
C ILE A 55 9.42 -8.91 -5.16
N ARG A 56 9.24 -9.40 -3.93
CA ARG A 56 9.48 -8.62 -2.70
C ARG A 56 10.91 -8.13 -2.63
N GLN A 57 11.88 -9.02 -2.92
CA GLN A 57 13.30 -8.68 -2.93
C GLN A 57 13.63 -7.66 -4.02
N GLU A 58 13.15 -7.85 -5.26
CA GLU A 58 13.33 -6.91 -6.35
C GLU A 58 12.75 -5.53 -6.01
N LEU A 59 11.55 -5.49 -5.41
CA LEU A 59 10.91 -4.24 -5.00
C LEU A 59 11.73 -3.56 -3.89
N SER A 60 12.12 -4.30 -2.85
CA SER A 60 12.94 -3.78 -1.74
C SER A 60 14.27 -3.20 -2.22
N GLN A 61 14.93 -3.89 -3.16
CA GLN A 61 16.17 -3.40 -3.76
C GLN A 61 15.96 -2.14 -4.60
N ALA A 62 14.86 -2.07 -5.36
CA ALA A 62 14.57 -0.94 -6.23
C ALA A 62 14.25 0.34 -5.46
N ILE A 63 13.61 0.25 -4.29
CA ILE A 63 13.23 1.41 -3.49
C ILE A 63 14.13 1.64 -2.27
N HIS A 64 15.13 0.77 -2.05
CA HIS A 64 16.06 0.79 -0.92
C HIS A 64 15.38 0.76 0.46
N VAL A 65 14.22 0.11 0.55
CA VAL A 65 13.46 -0.10 1.78
C VAL A 65 12.99 -1.54 1.82
N ASN A 66 13.07 -2.17 2.99
CA ASN A 66 12.50 -3.51 3.14
C ASN A 66 10.97 -3.43 3.09
N VAL A 67 10.38 -4.10 2.09
CA VAL A 67 8.93 -4.09 1.88
C VAL A 67 8.36 -5.50 1.86
N GLY A 68 7.15 -5.61 2.38
CA GLY A 68 6.41 -6.86 2.44
C GLY A 68 5.01 -6.73 1.84
N PRO A 69 4.84 -6.47 0.52
CA PRO A 69 3.52 -6.54 -0.09
C PRO A 69 2.96 -7.95 0.04
N LEU A 70 1.64 -8.07 0.14
CA LEU A 70 0.94 -9.33 0.33
C LEU A 70 0.02 -9.63 -0.85
N THR A 71 -0.41 -10.89 -0.98
CA THR A 71 -1.52 -11.27 -1.86
C THR A 71 -2.85 -10.78 -1.27
N GLN A 72 -3.91 -10.76 -2.07
CA GLN A 72 -5.24 -10.36 -1.60
C GLN A 72 -5.66 -11.18 -0.38
N ASP A 73 -5.62 -12.51 -0.48
CA ASP A 73 -6.01 -13.40 0.62
C ASP A 73 -5.20 -13.13 1.90
N ALA A 74 -3.90 -12.89 1.76
CA ALA A 74 -3.04 -12.60 2.89
C ALA A 74 -3.32 -11.21 3.50
N TRP A 75 -3.68 -10.20 2.69
CA TRP A 75 -4.13 -8.90 3.18
C TRP A 75 -5.43 -9.01 3.96
N GLU A 76 -6.44 -9.71 3.39
CA GLU A 76 -7.72 -9.94 4.06
C GLU A 76 -7.54 -10.72 5.36
N GLN A 77 -6.66 -11.75 5.36
CA GLN A 77 -6.34 -12.54 6.55
C GLN A 77 -5.75 -11.68 7.67
N VAL A 78 -4.83 -10.75 7.36
CA VAL A 78 -4.27 -9.81 8.34
C VAL A 78 -5.38 -8.99 8.99
N MET A 79 -6.36 -8.50 8.24
CA MET A 79 -7.48 -7.72 8.78
C MET A 79 -8.38 -8.58 9.67
N ILE A 80 -8.78 -9.76 9.20
CA ILE A 80 -9.65 -10.69 9.93
C ILE A 80 -8.99 -11.13 11.26
N GLU A 81 -7.73 -11.55 11.21
CA GLU A 81 -6.97 -11.96 12.39
C GLU A 81 -6.72 -10.83 13.39
N SER A 82 -6.75 -9.58 12.92
CA SER A 82 -6.63 -8.40 13.77
C SER A 82 -7.94 -7.99 14.42
N GLY A 83 -9.08 -8.64 14.07
CA GLY A 83 -10.38 -8.45 14.72
C GLY A 83 -11.39 -7.61 13.93
N TYR A 84 -11.16 -7.34 12.67
CA TYR A 84 -12.18 -6.72 11.81
C TYR A 84 -13.24 -7.75 11.40
N CYS A 85 -14.52 -7.35 11.38
CA CYS A 85 -15.66 -8.27 11.18
C CYS A 85 -16.20 -8.31 9.75
N ASP A 86 -15.94 -7.28 8.96
CA ASP A 86 -16.35 -7.19 7.54
C ASP A 86 -15.22 -6.54 6.77
N VAL A 87 -14.62 -7.27 5.84
CA VAL A 87 -13.50 -6.83 5.02
C VAL A 87 -13.90 -6.91 3.56
N LYS A 88 -13.91 -5.77 2.88
CA LYS A 88 -14.18 -5.66 1.45
C LYS A 88 -12.93 -5.19 0.74
N ALA A 89 -12.53 -5.91 -0.29
CA ALA A 89 -11.34 -5.58 -1.07
C ALA A 89 -11.70 -5.26 -2.52
N LEU A 90 -11.00 -4.27 -3.07
CA LEU A 90 -10.98 -3.93 -4.48
C LEU A 90 -9.51 -3.95 -4.93
N THR A 91 -9.24 -4.59 -6.05
CA THR A 91 -7.90 -4.68 -6.62
C THR A 91 -7.84 -4.13 -8.03
N GLY A 92 -6.67 -3.67 -8.43
CA GLY A 92 -6.48 -3.18 -9.78
C GLY A 92 -5.01 -3.14 -10.20
N GLU A 93 -4.79 -2.65 -11.42
CA GLU A 93 -3.43 -2.50 -11.94
C GLU A 93 -2.72 -1.31 -11.29
N MET A 94 -1.45 -1.48 -10.96
CA MET A 94 -0.61 -0.36 -10.53
C MET A 94 -0.25 0.53 -11.71
N THR A 95 -0.62 1.81 -11.64
CA THR A 95 -0.36 2.81 -12.68
C THR A 95 0.75 3.80 -12.32
N LEU A 96 1.39 3.62 -11.17
CA LEU A 96 2.34 4.55 -10.54
C LEU A 96 3.43 5.08 -11.49
N MET A 97 3.95 4.25 -12.39
CA MET A 97 5.00 4.60 -13.33
C MET A 97 4.49 4.76 -14.78
N LYS A 98 3.17 4.76 -15.00
CA LYS A 98 2.59 5.08 -16.29
C LYS A 98 2.43 6.60 -16.40
N LEU A 99 2.82 7.18 -17.54
CA LEU A 99 2.71 8.62 -17.77
C LEU A 99 1.26 9.12 -17.61
N SER A 100 0.29 8.33 -18.08
CA SER A 100 -1.14 8.62 -17.91
C SER A 100 -1.57 8.65 -16.44
N GLY A 101 -1.05 7.71 -15.59
CA GLY A 101 -1.30 7.70 -14.16
C GLY A 101 -0.70 8.94 -13.49
N MET A 102 0.57 9.24 -13.77
CA MET A 102 1.23 10.44 -13.23
C MET A 102 0.49 11.74 -13.61
N ILE A 103 -0.02 11.84 -14.85
CA ILE A 103 -0.81 13.01 -15.27
C ILE A 103 -2.14 13.07 -14.52
N TYR A 104 -2.78 11.95 -14.29
CA TYR A 104 -4.04 11.88 -13.56
C TYR A 104 -3.86 12.29 -12.09
N ASP A 105 -2.82 11.80 -11.43
CA ASP A 105 -2.57 12.00 -9.99
C ASP A 105 -1.94 13.37 -9.69
N GLU A 106 -0.96 13.80 -10.50
CA GLU A 106 -0.13 14.98 -10.25
C GLU A 106 -0.45 16.17 -11.17
N GLY A 107 -1.26 15.95 -12.17
CA GLY A 107 -1.50 16.91 -13.26
C GLY A 107 -0.30 17.05 -14.19
N LEU A 108 -0.47 17.81 -15.28
CA LEU A 108 0.58 18.00 -16.30
C LEU A 108 1.84 18.67 -15.73
N LEU A 109 1.69 19.72 -14.93
CA LEU A 109 2.82 20.46 -14.36
C LEU A 109 3.59 19.62 -13.31
N GLY A 110 2.87 18.88 -12.47
CA GLY A 110 3.46 17.94 -11.51
C GLY A 110 4.25 16.85 -12.21
N THR A 111 3.65 16.22 -13.22
CA THR A 111 4.30 15.19 -14.06
C THR A 111 5.55 15.73 -14.76
N LEU A 112 5.50 16.94 -15.33
CA LEU A 112 6.67 17.56 -15.95
C LEU A 112 7.79 17.78 -14.93
N LYS A 113 7.47 18.25 -13.72
CA LYS A 113 8.43 18.41 -12.61
C LYS A 113 9.07 17.08 -12.20
N ILE A 114 8.29 16.00 -12.14
CA ILE A 114 8.79 14.64 -11.87
C ILE A 114 9.77 14.22 -12.97
N CYS A 115 9.42 14.38 -14.24
CA CYS A 115 10.28 14.04 -15.39
C CYS A 115 11.61 14.83 -15.36
N VAL A 116 11.54 16.14 -15.10
CA VAL A 116 12.74 17.00 -14.98
C VAL A 116 13.62 16.51 -13.82
N ASN A 117 13.03 16.21 -12.66
CA ASN A 117 13.79 15.70 -11.52
C ASN A 117 14.41 14.32 -11.79
N ALA A 118 13.68 13.44 -12.50
CA ALA A 118 14.18 12.13 -12.92
C ALA A 118 15.39 12.23 -13.88
N CYS A 119 15.46 13.29 -14.68
CA CYS A 119 16.59 13.52 -15.59
C CYS A 119 17.85 14.03 -14.90
N LYS A 120 17.78 14.54 -13.67
CA LYS A 120 18.95 14.99 -12.91
C LYS A 120 19.91 13.85 -12.67
N LYS A 121 21.23 14.12 -12.73
CA LYS A 121 22.29 13.12 -12.62
C LYS A 121 22.18 12.27 -11.35
N GLU A 122 21.85 12.91 -10.23
CA GLU A 122 21.69 12.27 -8.92
C GLU A 122 20.50 11.31 -8.85
N ASN A 123 19.40 11.59 -9.57
CA ASN A 123 18.13 10.83 -9.47
C ASN A 123 17.97 9.81 -10.60
N ARG A 124 18.64 10.02 -11.74
CA ARG A 124 18.41 9.26 -12.99
C ARG A 124 18.59 7.75 -12.81
N LYS A 125 19.66 7.35 -12.10
CA LYS A 125 19.94 5.92 -11.88
C LYS A 125 18.81 5.27 -11.08
N GLN A 126 18.41 5.89 -10.00
CA GLN A 126 17.35 5.40 -9.12
C GLN A 126 16.00 5.33 -9.85
N PHE A 127 15.63 6.41 -10.55
CA PHE A 127 14.40 6.46 -11.32
C PHE A 127 14.34 5.35 -12.37
N LEU A 128 15.41 5.15 -13.13
CA LEU A 128 15.48 4.09 -14.16
C LEU A 128 15.41 2.69 -13.55
N THR A 129 16.02 2.47 -12.38
CA THR A 129 15.95 1.20 -11.66
C THR A 129 14.51 0.91 -11.24
N MET A 130 13.84 1.87 -10.62
CA MET A 130 12.42 1.75 -10.24
C MET A 130 11.52 1.51 -11.46
N TYR A 131 11.68 2.32 -12.51
CA TYR A 131 10.89 2.19 -13.74
C TYR A 131 11.02 0.79 -14.36
N LYS A 132 12.25 0.28 -14.51
CA LYS A 132 12.50 -1.07 -15.04
C LYS A 132 11.89 -2.15 -14.17
N MET A 133 12.00 -2.05 -12.85
CA MET A 133 11.42 -3.01 -11.91
C MET A 133 9.90 -3.05 -12.03
N PHE A 134 9.22 -1.89 -12.02
CA PHE A 134 7.77 -1.83 -12.17
C PHE A 134 7.30 -2.28 -13.56
N ALA A 135 8.01 -1.91 -14.62
CA ALA A 135 7.70 -2.35 -15.99
C ALA A 135 7.82 -3.88 -16.14
N LYS A 136 8.89 -4.48 -15.59
CA LYS A 136 9.13 -5.93 -15.59
C LYS A 136 8.04 -6.69 -14.81
N ASN A 137 7.59 -6.14 -13.70
CA ASN A 137 6.65 -6.81 -12.79
C ASN A 137 5.20 -6.28 -12.92
N LYS A 138 4.88 -5.54 -13.98
CA LYS A 138 3.56 -4.91 -14.20
C LYS A 138 2.38 -5.87 -14.06
N GLN A 139 2.51 -7.12 -14.52
CA GLN A 139 1.46 -8.12 -14.44
C GLN A 139 1.37 -8.81 -13.07
N LYS A 140 2.42 -8.66 -12.24
CA LYS A 140 2.56 -9.34 -10.94
C LYS A 140 2.28 -8.42 -9.76
N LEU A 141 2.34 -7.11 -9.98
CA LEU A 141 2.03 -6.07 -9.01
C LEU A 141 0.72 -5.38 -9.35
N GLY A 142 0.00 -4.99 -8.33
CA GLY A 142 -1.22 -4.23 -8.42
C GLY A 142 -1.39 -3.36 -7.18
N PHE A 143 -2.53 -2.71 -7.06
CA PHE A 143 -2.98 -2.11 -5.81
C PHE A 143 -4.11 -2.92 -5.20
N ILE A 144 -4.25 -2.81 -3.90
CA ILE A 144 -5.41 -3.27 -3.14
C ILE A 144 -5.95 -2.10 -2.32
N ALA A 145 -7.24 -1.84 -2.43
CA ALA A 145 -7.97 -0.94 -1.56
C ALA A 145 -8.94 -1.76 -0.72
N MET A 146 -8.92 -1.58 0.60
CA MET A 146 -9.78 -2.35 1.50
C MET A 146 -10.59 -1.42 2.40
N ALA A 147 -11.84 -1.81 2.65
CA ALA A 147 -12.70 -1.26 3.66
C ALA A 147 -12.91 -2.33 4.74
N SER A 148 -12.38 -2.10 5.94
CA SER A 148 -12.41 -3.06 7.04
C SER A 148 -13.16 -2.46 8.23
N TYR A 149 -14.26 -3.10 8.67
CA TYR A 149 -15.14 -2.57 9.70
C TYR A 149 -14.86 -3.16 11.07
N LYS A 150 -14.80 -2.30 12.09
CA LYS A 150 -14.82 -2.71 13.49
C LYS A 150 -16.23 -3.11 13.90
N SER A 151 -16.37 -4.21 14.66
CA SER A 151 -17.68 -4.63 15.18
C SER A 151 -18.38 -3.49 15.93
N SER A 152 -19.68 -3.33 15.67
CA SER A 152 -20.54 -2.41 16.43
C SER A 152 -20.93 -2.97 17.81
N LYS A 153 -20.75 -4.28 18.04
CA LYS A 153 -20.99 -4.92 19.35
C LYS A 153 -19.79 -4.68 20.26
N ARG A 154 -20.08 -4.21 21.46
CA ARG A 154 -19.11 -4.17 22.58
C ARG A 154 -18.80 -5.57 23.07
#